data_0bb34c791fc95158afbd782883df288a
#
_entry.id   0bb34c791fc95158afbd782883df288a
#
_cell.length_a   1.000
_cell.length_b   1.000
_cell.length_c   1.000
_cell.angle_alpha   90.00
_cell.angle_beta   90.00
_cell.angle_gamma   90.00
#
_symmetry.space_group_name_H-M   'P 1'
#
loop_
_entity.id
_entity.type
_entity.pdbx_description
1 polymer ?
#
loop_
_entity_poly.entity_id
_entity_poly.type
_entity_poly.pdbx_seq_one_letter_code
_entity_poly.pdbx_strand_id
1 'polypeptide(L)'
;MTWTKICATTNLDDARLATNAGADALGFIFAPSPRQVQQKTAAAIIEALPPQIGKIGVTVNQSPEAVAALAQNVGLTGIQLQGDEPGDQMRAYRSALPGRMIIKTLQAQQVLAAGEDYLSRYRLAAEFFDAILLDSGAPGQRGGTGVPFDWQAIAPVVSRIKQWSTVIIAGGLTPQNVAEAVHIFEPWGVDVASGVEHGPGRKHEAKVQAFVNAVRTASFSETLKQ
;
A
#
# COMPACT_ATOMS: atom_id res chain seq x y z
N MET A 1 -13.67 7.09 -7.41
CA MET A 1 -12.72 6.19 -8.14
C MET A 1 -11.72 5.66 -7.14
N THR A 2 -11.51 4.35 -7.09
CA THR A 2 -10.62 3.70 -6.11
C THR A 2 -9.15 3.99 -6.43
N TRP A 3 -8.39 4.50 -5.47
CA TRP A 3 -6.96 4.80 -5.59
C TRP A 3 -6.15 3.51 -5.79
N THR A 4 -5.20 3.53 -6.72
CA THR A 4 -4.46 2.33 -7.14
C THR A 4 -2.96 2.51 -6.97
N LYS A 5 -2.33 1.69 -6.13
CA LYS A 5 -0.89 1.66 -5.95
C LYS A 5 -0.27 0.41 -6.59
N ILE A 6 0.77 0.62 -7.40
CA ILE A 6 1.61 -0.47 -7.91
C ILE A 6 2.91 -0.48 -7.11
N CYS A 7 3.07 -1.50 -6.27
CA CYS A 7 4.17 -1.60 -5.31
C CYS A 7 5.37 -2.38 -5.87
N ALA A 8 6.54 -2.24 -5.22
CA ALA A 8 7.78 -2.92 -5.58
C ALA A 8 8.35 -2.51 -6.94
N THR A 9 8.41 -1.21 -7.20
CA THR A 9 9.07 -0.60 -8.36
C THR A 9 10.58 -0.60 -8.17
N THR A 10 11.33 -1.20 -9.10
CA THR A 10 12.79 -1.34 -9.00
C THR A 10 13.55 -0.75 -10.19
N ASN A 11 12.85 -0.35 -11.25
CA ASN A 11 13.44 0.21 -12.48
C ASN A 11 12.50 1.23 -13.13
N LEU A 12 13.04 2.05 -14.02
CA LEU A 12 12.32 3.14 -14.67
C LEU A 12 11.27 2.66 -15.66
N ASP A 13 11.53 1.57 -16.37
CA ASP A 13 10.60 1.06 -17.38
C ASP A 13 9.30 0.57 -16.72
N ASP A 14 9.42 -0.18 -15.63
CA ASP A 14 8.27 -0.62 -14.83
C ASP A 14 7.53 0.57 -14.18
N ALA A 15 8.26 1.61 -13.77
CA ALA A 15 7.68 2.84 -13.24
C ALA A 15 6.82 3.57 -14.30
N ARG A 16 7.37 3.74 -15.50
CA ARG A 16 6.64 4.34 -16.63
C ARG A 16 5.44 3.52 -17.06
N LEU A 17 5.61 2.20 -17.12
CA LEU A 17 4.54 1.26 -17.46
C LEU A 17 3.35 1.42 -16.49
N ALA A 18 3.61 1.40 -15.19
CA ALA A 18 2.55 1.55 -14.19
C ALA A 18 1.89 2.94 -14.23
N THR A 19 2.68 4.00 -14.42
CA THR A 19 2.18 5.37 -14.58
C THR A 19 1.30 5.51 -15.82
N ASN A 20 1.73 4.97 -16.97
CA ASN A 20 0.97 5.02 -18.22
C ASN A 20 -0.31 4.17 -18.16
N ALA A 21 -0.31 3.09 -17.40
CA ALA A 21 -1.51 2.31 -17.13
C ALA A 21 -2.53 3.09 -16.27
N GLY A 22 -2.08 4.14 -15.58
CA GLY A 22 -2.90 5.03 -14.77
C GLY A 22 -2.93 4.66 -13.29
N ALA A 23 -1.85 4.12 -12.76
CA ALA A 23 -1.65 4.03 -11.32
C ALA A 23 -1.59 5.43 -10.69
N ASP A 24 -2.15 5.57 -9.48
CA ASP A 24 -2.11 6.81 -8.71
C ASP A 24 -0.81 6.94 -7.91
N ALA A 25 -0.19 5.80 -7.56
CA ALA A 25 1.06 5.78 -6.81
C ALA A 25 1.93 4.56 -7.13
N LEU A 26 3.23 4.74 -6.92
CA LEU A 26 4.24 3.69 -7.01
C LEU A 26 4.88 3.46 -5.63
N GLY A 27 5.11 2.17 -5.29
CA GLY A 27 5.78 1.78 -4.05
C GLY A 27 7.24 1.38 -4.30
N PHE A 28 8.13 1.87 -3.44
CA PHE A 28 9.58 1.60 -3.45
C PHE A 28 9.98 0.95 -2.13
N ILE A 29 10.48 -0.28 -2.16
CA ILE A 29 10.77 -1.05 -0.94
C ILE A 29 12.22 -0.81 -0.52
N PHE A 30 12.41 -0.24 0.68
CA PHE A 30 13.73 0.01 1.27
C PHE A 30 14.10 -0.99 2.39
N ALA A 31 13.18 -1.88 2.74
CA ALA A 31 13.44 -2.97 3.67
C ALA A 31 14.06 -4.19 2.95
N PRO A 32 14.77 -5.09 3.66
CA PRO A 32 15.28 -6.33 3.10
C PRO A 32 14.19 -7.14 2.40
N SER A 33 14.35 -7.35 1.10
CA SER A 33 13.36 -8.01 0.25
C SER A 33 13.99 -8.37 -1.10
N PRO A 34 13.51 -9.42 -1.80
CA PRO A 34 13.87 -9.65 -3.20
C PRO A 34 13.49 -8.49 -4.15
N ARG A 35 12.66 -7.55 -3.66
CA ARG A 35 12.16 -6.36 -4.36
C ARG A 35 12.74 -5.07 -3.81
N GLN A 36 13.79 -5.15 -2.98
CA GLN A 36 14.44 -3.97 -2.43
C GLN A 36 15.08 -3.13 -3.53
N VAL A 37 14.95 -1.80 -3.43
CA VAL A 37 15.61 -0.83 -4.30
C VAL A 37 16.59 0.03 -3.49
N GLN A 38 17.72 0.36 -4.08
CA GLN A 38 18.68 1.28 -3.47
C GLN A 38 18.17 2.73 -3.56
N GLN A 39 18.48 3.56 -2.55
CA GLN A 39 18.04 4.96 -2.50
C GLN A 39 18.43 5.73 -3.76
N LYS A 40 19.68 5.58 -4.25
CA LYS A 40 20.16 6.23 -5.47
C LYS A 40 19.33 5.86 -6.70
N THR A 41 18.98 4.57 -6.84
CA THR A 41 18.17 4.09 -7.96
C THR A 41 16.74 4.62 -7.86
N ALA A 42 16.16 4.57 -6.67
CA ALA A 42 14.80 5.10 -6.45
C ALA A 42 14.72 6.60 -6.72
N ALA A 43 15.71 7.39 -6.27
CA ALA A 43 15.77 8.83 -6.52
C ALA A 43 15.80 9.14 -8.03
N ALA A 44 16.65 8.44 -8.79
CA ALA A 44 16.73 8.62 -10.25
C ALA A 44 15.41 8.24 -10.97
N ILE A 45 14.71 7.20 -10.51
CA ILE A 45 13.39 6.83 -11.04
C ILE A 45 12.39 7.93 -10.72
N ILE A 46 12.35 8.38 -9.47
CA ILE A 46 11.38 9.37 -8.96
C ILE A 46 11.53 10.72 -9.67
N GLU A 47 12.74 11.16 -9.92
CA GLU A 47 13.05 12.39 -10.68
C GLU A 47 12.44 12.37 -12.10
N ALA A 48 12.38 11.19 -12.71
CA ALA A 48 11.84 11.00 -14.06
C ALA A 48 10.31 10.82 -14.10
N LEU A 49 9.63 10.77 -12.94
CA LEU A 49 8.18 10.57 -12.85
C LEU A 49 7.40 11.89 -12.82
N PRO A 50 6.17 11.90 -13.36
CA PRO A 50 5.28 13.04 -13.25
C PRO A 50 5.03 13.43 -11.77
N PRO A 51 4.93 14.74 -11.45
CA PRO A 51 4.78 15.20 -10.08
C PRO A 51 3.50 14.69 -9.39
N GLN A 52 2.43 14.47 -10.14
CA GLN A 52 1.13 14.01 -9.62
C GLN A 52 1.13 12.57 -9.15
N ILE A 53 2.07 11.72 -9.59
CA ILE A 53 2.15 10.33 -9.14
C ILE A 53 2.67 10.27 -7.71
N GLY A 54 1.97 9.55 -6.82
CA GLY A 54 2.44 9.27 -5.47
C GLY A 54 3.72 8.42 -5.47
N LYS A 55 4.73 8.80 -4.68
CA LYS A 55 6.00 8.09 -4.52
C LYS A 55 6.09 7.61 -3.08
N ILE A 56 5.69 6.34 -2.85
CA ILE A 56 5.52 5.77 -1.51
C ILE A 56 6.71 4.88 -1.17
N GLY A 57 7.48 5.29 -0.16
CA GLY A 57 8.56 4.46 0.38
C GLY A 57 8.03 3.44 1.38
N VAL A 58 8.39 2.17 1.21
CA VAL A 58 8.00 1.09 2.14
C VAL A 58 9.18 0.80 3.06
N THR A 59 8.97 0.98 4.36
CA THR A 59 9.97 0.80 5.43
C THR A 59 9.49 -0.19 6.49
N VAL A 60 10.41 -0.76 7.25
CA VAL A 60 10.13 -1.71 8.33
C VAL A 60 10.92 -1.31 9.56
N ASN A 61 10.23 -0.95 10.65
CA ASN A 61 10.81 -0.68 11.97
C ASN A 61 11.99 0.30 11.97
N GLN A 62 12.00 1.29 11.07
CA GLN A 62 12.99 2.37 11.07
C GLN A 62 12.51 3.51 11.97
N SER A 63 13.43 4.26 12.57
CA SER A 63 13.06 5.41 13.39
C SER A 63 12.41 6.53 12.56
N PRO A 64 11.59 7.39 13.17
CA PRO A 64 10.98 8.54 12.48
C PRO A 64 12.02 9.42 11.76
N GLU A 65 13.19 9.65 12.38
CA GLU A 65 14.27 10.46 11.82
C GLU A 65 14.90 9.80 10.59
N ALA A 66 15.15 8.47 10.66
CA ALA A 66 15.68 7.70 9.53
C ALA A 66 14.71 7.71 8.35
N VAL A 67 13.41 7.54 8.62
CA VAL A 67 12.36 7.59 7.59
C VAL A 67 12.24 8.99 6.99
N ALA A 68 12.35 10.05 7.79
CA ALA A 68 12.32 11.42 7.31
C ALA A 68 13.51 11.74 6.40
N ALA A 69 14.72 11.34 6.81
CA ALA A 69 15.94 11.49 6.00
C ALA A 69 15.82 10.73 4.67
N LEU A 70 15.34 9.48 4.71
CA LEU A 70 15.07 8.70 3.52
C LEU A 70 14.09 9.42 2.58
N ALA A 71 12.96 9.88 3.10
CA ALA A 71 11.93 10.54 2.32
C ALA A 71 12.45 11.82 1.63
N GLN A 72 13.26 12.59 2.33
CA GLN A 72 13.88 13.80 1.80
C GLN A 72 14.93 13.49 0.72
N ASN A 73 15.84 12.57 1.01
CA ASN A 73 16.95 12.22 0.11
C ASN A 73 16.48 11.59 -1.21
N VAL A 74 15.38 10.85 -1.17
CA VAL A 74 14.85 10.12 -2.33
C VAL A 74 13.75 10.91 -3.07
N GLY A 75 13.15 11.91 -2.43
CA GLY A 75 12.02 12.67 -3.01
C GLY A 75 10.67 11.95 -2.89
N LEU A 76 10.47 11.21 -1.79
CA LEU A 76 9.21 10.49 -1.55
C LEU A 76 8.08 11.47 -1.15
N THR A 77 6.87 11.22 -1.63
CA THR A 77 5.65 11.96 -1.24
C THR A 77 4.89 11.32 -0.10
N GLY A 78 5.20 10.07 0.21
CA GLY A 78 4.60 9.33 1.32
C GLY A 78 5.45 8.15 1.77
N ILE A 79 5.07 7.61 2.93
CA ILE A 79 5.72 6.48 3.58
C ILE A 79 4.67 5.44 3.96
N GLN A 80 4.99 4.19 3.70
CA GLN A 80 4.26 3.02 4.19
C GLN A 80 5.09 2.34 5.28
N LEU A 81 4.57 2.35 6.49
CA LEU A 81 5.14 1.69 7.67
C LEU A 81 4.66 0.22 7.67
N GLN A 82 5.51 -0.68 7.18
CA GLN A 82 5.17 -2.10 6.96
C GLN A 82 5.58 -2.99 8.16
N GLY A 83 6.25 -2.43 9.15
CA GLY A 83 6.72 -3.13 10.34
C GLY A 83 5.70 -3.24 11.45
N ASP A 84 6.20 -3.45 12.66
CA ASP A 84 5.39 -3.52 13.89
C ASP A 84 5.42 -2.18 14.63
N GLU A 85 5.59 -1.06 13.89
CA GLU A 85 5.62 0.29 14.47
C GLU A 85 4.36 0.50 15.31
N PRO A 86 4.48 0.74 16.61
CA PRO A 86 3.34 0.78 17.51
C PRO A 86 2.54 2.10 17.36
N GLY A 87 1.26 2.06 17.73
CA GLY A 87 0.35 3.21 17.57
C GLY A 87 0.80 4.47 18.32
N ASP A 88 1.41 4.32 19.49
CA ASP A 88 1.92 5.44 20.30
C ASP A 88 3.10 6.20 19.65
N GLN A 89 3.82 5.58 18.71
CA GLN A 89 4.88 6.22 17.95
C GLN A 89 4.38 6.99 16.72
N MET A 90 3.11 6.83 16.29
CA MET A 90 2.60 7.48 15.08
C MET A 90 2.70 9.00 15.13
N ARG A 91 2.56 9.63 16.30
CA ARG A 91 2.78 11.06 16.48
C ARG A 91 4.21 11.47 16.10
N ALA A 92 5.23 10.68 16.45
CA ALA A 92 6.62 10.99 16.11
C ALA A 92 6.86 10.90 14.60
N TYR A 93 6.30 9.89 13.93
CA TYR A 93 6.36 9.80 12.46
C TYR A 93 5.65 10.99 11.80
N ARG A 94 4.46 11.38 12.25
CA ARG A 94 3.77 12.55 11.70
C ARG A 94 4.58 13.84 11.87
N SER A 95 5.19 14.03 13.04
CA SER A 95 6.05 15.19 13.29
C SER A 95 7.29 15.23 12.40
N ALA A 96 7.89 14.07 12.10
CA ALA A 96 9.06 13.93 11.24
C ALA A 96 8.74 14.03 9.73
N LEU A 97 7.49 13.81 9.34
CA LEU A 97 7.02 13.74 7.96
C LEU A 97 5.91 14.77 7.66
N PRO A 98 6.13 16.05 7.89
CA PRO A 98 5.11 17.07 7.64
C PRO A 98 4.71 17.10 6.17
N GLY A 99 3.39 17.10 5.91
CA GLY A 99 2.82 17.16 4.56
C GLY A 99 3.01 15.90 3.69
N ARG A 100 3.61 14.83 4.22
CA ARG A 100 3.73 13.56 3.51
C ARG A 100 2.65 12.57 3.95
N MET A 101 2.20 11.75 2.99
CA MET A 101 1.26 10.67 3.28
C MET A 101 1.91 9.60 4.16
N ILE A 102 1.24 9.20 5.24
CA ILE A 102 1.64 8.08 6.10
C ILE A 102 0.60 6.97 6.00
N ILE A 103 1.02 5.81 5.52
CA ILE A 103 0.21 4.60 5.46
C ILE A 103 0.73 3.64 6.52
N LYS A 104 -0.12 3.24 7.47
CA LYS A 104 0.25 2.18 8.42
C LYS A 104 -0.27 0.84 7.93
N THR A 105 0.60 -0.13 7.79
CA THR A 105 0.20 -1.51 7.43
C THR A 105 -0.16 -2.31 8.67
N LEU A 106 -1.31 -2.98 8.60
CA LEU A 106 -1.74 -4.00 9.55
C LEU A 106 -1.87 -5.34 8.83
N GLN A 107 -1.39 -6.40 9.48
CA GLN A 107 -1.53 -7.75 8.95
C GLN A 107 -2.93 -8.28 9.27
N ALA A 108 -3.70 -8.67 8.26
CA ALA A 108 -5.08 -9.13 8.44
C ALA A 108 -5.19 -10.28 9.44
N GLN A 109 -4.23 -11.22 9.41
CA GLN A 109 -4.22 -12.33 10.36
C GLN A 109 -3.98 -11.88 11.82
N GLN A 110 -3.13 -10.88 12.04
CA GLN A 110 -2.91 -10.32 13.38
C GLN A 110 -4.18 -9.61 13.88
N VAL A 111 -4.84 -8.88 12.98
CA VAL A 111 -6.09 -8.19 13.31
C VAL A 111 -7.18 -9.20 13.68
N LEU A 112 -7.32 -10.30 12.94
CA LEU A 112 -8.29 -11.36 13.25
C LEU A 112 -7.96 -12.09 14.56
N ALA A 113 -6.68 -12.34 14.84
CA ALA A 113 -6.26 -13.07 16.02
C ALA A 113 -6.31 -12.23 17.31
N ALA A 114 -5.89 -10.96 17.25
CA ALA A 114 -5.79 -10.09 18.44
C ALA A 114 -7.02 -9.19 18.64
N GLY A 115 -7.92 -9.10 17.65
CA GLY A 115 -9.20 -8.44 17.78
C GLY A 115 -9.14 -6.94 18.08
N GLU A 116 -10.10 -6.47 18.90
CA GLU A 116 -10.30 -5.03 19.18
C GLU A 116 -9.13 -4.40 19.93
N ASP A 117 -8.46 -5.11 20.81
CA ASP A 117 -7.32 -4.59 21.57
C ASP A 117 -6.15 -4.17 20.66
N TYR A 118 -5.96 -4.90 19.57
CA TYR A 118 -4.95 -4.53 18.58
C TYR A 118 -5.35 -3.29 17.76
N LEU A 119 -6.61 -3.24 17.32
CA LEU A 119 -7.12 -2.11 16.54
C LEU A 119 -7.22 -0.82 17.36
N SER A 120 -7.56 -0.92 18.65
CA SER A 120 -7.72 0.25 19.52
C SER A 120 -6.45 1.10 19.61
N ARG A 121 -5.28 0.47 19.58
CA ARG A 121 -3.97 1.15 19.59
C ARG A 121 -3.79 2.09 18.40
N TYR A 122 -4.25 1.69 17.22
CA TYR A 122 -4.16 2.50 16.02
C TYR A 122 -5.34 3.47 15.90
N ARG A 123 -6.52 3.11 16.39
CA ARG A 123 -7.67 4.02 16.44
C ARG A 123 -7.37 5.26 17.29
N LEU A 124 -6.69 5.10 18.42
CA LEU A 124 -6.25 6.22 19.27
C LEU A 124 -5.19 7.10 18.60
N ALA A 125 -4.50 6.60 17.59
CA ALA A 125 -3.46 7.30 16.85
C ALA A 125 -3.91 7.71 15.43
N ALA A 126 -5.19 7.60 15.09
CA ALA A 126 -5.70 7.76 13.73
C ALA A 126 -5.43 9.16 13.13
N GLU A 127 -5.30 10.20 13.96
CA GLU A 127 -4.94 11.55 13.51
C GLU A 127 -3.49 11.68 12.99
N PHE A 128 -2.62 10.69 13.25
CA PHE A 128 -1.19 10.75 12.91
C PHE A 128 -0.80 9.95 11.67
N PHE A 129 -1.75 9.28 11.01
CA PHE A 129 -1.55 8.65 9.70
C PHE A 129 -2.76 8.89 8.80
N ASP A 130 -2.60 8.68 7.50
CA ASP A 130 -3.64 9.03 6.51
C ASP A 130 -4.45 7.82 6.08
N ALA A 131 -3.88 6.61 6.18
CA ALA A 131 -4.57 5.38 5.80
C ALA A 131 -4.02 4.15 6.54
N ILE A 132 -4.89 3.17 6.73
CA ILE A 132 -4.52 1.80 7.09
C ILE A 132 -4.47 0.97 5.80
N LEU A 133 -3.36 0.26 5.61
CA LEU A 133 -3.25 -0.77 4.59
C LEU A 133 -3.39 -2.13 5.27
N LEU A 134 -4.42 -2.90 4.86
CA LEU A 134 -4.60 -4.28 5.30
C LEU A 134 -3.93 -5.22 4.30
N ASP A 135 -2.89 -5.91 4.76
CA ASP A 135 -2.15 -6.90 3.96
C ASP A 135 -2.53 -8.32 4.40
N SER A 136 -2.78 -9.21 3.45
CA SER A 136 -3.10 -10.62 3.73
C SER A 136 -2.00 -11.35 4.50
N GLY A 137 -0.74 -10.98 4.32
CA GLY A 137 0.47 -11.54 4.94
C GLY A 137 0.39 -13.02 5.31
N ALA A 138 1.34 -13.84 4.88
CA ALA A 138 1.48 -15.16 5.49
C ALA A 138 2.27 -15.04 6.81
N PRO A 139 2.04 -15.92 7.80
CA PRO A 139 2.81 -15.93 9.03
C PRO A 139 4.32 -15.94 8.74
N GLY A 140 5.04 -14.94 9.27
CA GLY A 140 6.49 -14.81 9.07
C GLY A 140 6.95 -14.20 7.74
N GLN A 141 6.05 -13.88 6.82
CA GLN A 141 6.38 -13.18 5.56
C GLN A 141 5.60 -11.87 5.46
N ARG A 142 6.32 -10.76 5.37
CA ARG A 142 5.74 -9.41 5.26
C ARG A 142 5.50 -9.06 3.79
N GLY A 143 4.29 -9.40 3.30
CA GLY A 143 3.82 -9.07 1.94
C GLY A 143 4.29 -10.01 0.82
N GLY A 144 3.60 -9.98 -0.31
CA GLY A 144 4.01 -10.64 -1.55
C GLY A 144 3.80 -12.15 -1.63
N THR A 145 3.02 -12.76 -0.75
CA THR A 145 2.77 -14.21 -0.73
C THR A 145 1.85 -14.71 -1.84
N GLY A 146 1.06 -13.80 -2.43
CA GLY A 146 0.11 -14.12 -3.49
C GLY A 146 -1.12 -14.94 -3.05
N VAL A 147 -1.24 -15.23 -1.73
CA VAL A 147 -2.39 -15.97 -1.20
C VAL A 147 -3.43 -14.99 -0.67
N PRO A 148 -4.67 -14.97 -1.19
CA PRO A 148 -5.75 -14.18 -0.62
C PRO A 148 -6.05 -14.68 0.80
N PHE A 149 -6.35 -13.73 1.70
CA PHE A 149 -6.91 -14.07 3.01
C PHE A 149 -8.42 -14.31 2.88
N ASP A 150 -9.04 -14.84 3.92
CA ASP A 150 -10.49 -15.01 3.97
C ASP A 150 -11.18 -13.62 4.00
N TRP A 151 -11.65 -13.18 2.85
CA TRP A 151 -12.27 -11.87 2.66
C TRP A 151 -13.58 -11.73 3.45
N GLN A 152 -14.31 -12.82 3.61
CA GLN A 152 -15.55 -12.81 4.38
C GLN A 152 -15.27 -12.61 5.87
N ALA A 153 -14.25 -13.26 6.40
CA ALA A 153 -13.85 -13.09 7.80
C ALA A 153 -13.34 -11.67 8.10
N ILE A 154 -12.65 -11.03 7.15
CA ILE A 154 -12.07 -9.70 7.39
C ILE A 154 -13.03 -8.54 7.03
N ALA A 155 -14.05 -8.74 6.22
CA ALA A 155 -14.96 -7.67 5.79
C ALA A 155 -15.61 -6.90 6.97
N PRO A 156 -16.06 -7.55 8.06
CA PRO A 156 -16.57 -6.83 9.23
C PRO A 156 -15.52 -5.95 9.91
N VAL A 157 -14.24 -6.37 9.87
CA VAL A 157 -13.11 -5.60 10.42
C VAL A 157 -12.82 -4.39 9.55
N VAL A 158 -12.81 -4.55 8.23
CA VAL A 158 -12.66 -3.43 7.28
C VAL A 158 -13.74 -2.37 7.54
N SER A 159 -15.00 -2.79 7.68
CA SER A 159 -16.13 -1.89 7.95
C SER A 159 -15.94 -1.10 9.24
N ARG A 160 -15.37 -1.70 10.28
CA ARG A 160 -15.03 -1.02 11.54
C ARG A 160 -13.89 -0.02 11.37
N ILE A 161 -12.83 -0.39 10.65
CA ILE A 161 -11.69 0.51 10.41
C ILE A 161 -12.15 1.73 9.59
N LYS A 162 -13.01 1.55 8.61
CA LYS A 162 -13.59 2.64 7.78
C LYS A 162 -14.32 3.72 8.59
N GLN A 163 -14.74 3.43 9.82
CA GLN A 163 -15.38 4.43 10.70
C GLN A 163 -14.39 5.48 11.25
N TRP A 164 -13.09 5.21 11.22
CA TRP A 164 -12.08 6.08 11.83
C TRP A 164 -10.81 6.23 10.99
N SER A 165 -10.65 5.50 9.90
CA SER A 165 -9.51 5.62 9.00
C SER A 165 -9.88 5.28 7.56
N THR A 166 -9.10 5.80 6.63
CA THR A 166 -9.09 5.40 5.22
C THR A 166 -8.47 4.00 5.09
N VAL A 167 -9.06 3.14 4.25
CA VAL A 167 -8.61 1.74 4.11
C VAL A 167 -8.09 1.45 2.70
N ILE A 168 -6.91 0.84 2.63
CA ILE A 168 -6.29 0.28 1.43
C ILE A 168 -6.24 -1.24 1.61
N ILE A 169 -6.70 -1.99 0.61
CA ILE A 169 -6.63 -3.46 0.60
C ILE A 169 -5.42 -3.91 -0.19
N ALA A 170 -4.65 -4.83 0.40
CA ALA A 170 -3.46 -5.43 -0.19
C ALA A 170 -3.39 -6.94 0.08
N GLY A 171 -2.36 -7.57 -0.48
CA GLY A 171 -2.08 -9.00 -0.29
C GLY A 171 -2.92 -9.91 -1.19
N GLY A 172 -2.23 -10.66 -2.05
CA GLY A 172 -2.85 -11.62 -2.96
C GLY A 172 -3.75 -11.05 -4.06
N LEU A 173 -3.79 -9.71 -4.22
CA LEU A 173 -4.55 -9.09 -5.30
C LEU A 173 -3.92 -9.38 -6.66
N THR A 174 -4.79 -9.62 -7.64
CA THR A 174 -4.45 -9.91 -9.05
C THR A 174 -5.47 -9.22 -9.96
N PRO A 175 -5.22 -9.12 -11.28
CA PRO A 175 -6.23 -8.64 -12.22
C PRO A 175 -7.55 -9.40 -12.18
N GLN A 176 -7.53 -10.68 -11.78
CA GLN A 176 -8.70 -11.56 -11.77
C GLN A 176 -9.60 -11.37 -10.54
N ASN A 177 -9.03 -10.94 -9.41
CA ASN A 177 -9.78 -10.86 -8.15
C ASN A 177 -9.97 -9.43 -7.61
N VAL A 178 -9.25 -8.43 -8.14
CA VAL A 178 -9.31 -7.07 -7.57
C VAL A 178 -10.68 -6.43 -7.69
N ALA A 179 -11.44 -6.72 -8.76
CA ALA A 179 -12.80 -6.19 -8.91
C ALA A 179 -13.72 -6.70 -7.77
N GLU A 180 -13.60 -7.98 -7.42
CA GLU A 180 -14.33 -8.57 -6.30
C GLU A 180 -13.92 -7.93 -4.96
N ALA A 181 -12.61 -7.71 -4.74
CA ALA A 181 -12.12 -7.00 -3.56
C ALA A 181 -12.72 -5.57 -3.45
N VAL A 182 -12.78 -4.84 -4.56
CA VAL A 182 -13.40 -3.51 -4.60
C VAL A 182 -14.88 -3.60 -4.21
N HIS A 183 -15.64 -4.56 -4.72
CA HIS A 183 -17.06 -4.73 -4.40
C HIS A 183 -17.31 -5.16 -2.94
N ILE A 184 -16.49 -6.05 -2.39
CA ILE A 184 -16.67 -6.54 -1.02
C ILE A 184 -16.32 -5.49 0.02
N PHE A 185 -15.18 -4.80 -0.19
CA PHE A 185 -14.62 -3.91 0.82
C PHE A 185 -14.97 -2.44 0.60
N GLU A 186 -15.36 -2.06 -0.63
CA GLU A 186 -15.51 -0.66 -1.02
C GLU A 186 -14.35 0.20 -0.47
N PRO A 187 -13.09 -0.17 -0.73
CA PRO A 187 -11.94 0.48 -0.13
C PRO A 187 -11.69 1.84 -0.78
N TRP A 188 -11.03 2.73 -0.07
CA TRP A 188 -10.49 3.95 -0.67
C TRP A 188 -9.42 3.62 -1.72
N GLY A 189 -8.61 2.58 -1.49
CA GLY A 189 -7.56 2.18 -2.40
C GLY A 189 -7.24 0.69 -2.38
N VAL A 190 -6.49 0.27 -3.39
CA VAL A 190 -5.91 -1.07 -3.51
C VAL A 190 -4.42 -1.00 -3.79
N ASP A 191 -3.67 -1.99 -3.29
CA ASP A 191 -2.23 -2.10 -3.48
C ASP A 191 -1.84 -3.49 -4.00
N VAL A 192 -1.01 -3.53 -5.05
CA VAL A 192 -0.54 -4.78 -5.63
C VAL A 192 0.96 -4.77 -5.90
N ALA A 193 1.62 -5.89 -5.61
CA ALA A 193 3.01 -6.14 -5.98
C ALA A 193 3.14 -7.38 -6.86
N SER A 194 3.15 -8.57 -6.27
CA SER A 194 3.42 -9.84 -6.96
C SER A 194 2.36 -10.21 -8.00
N GLY A 195 1.09 -9.84 -7.78
CA GLY A 195 -0.02 -10.18 -8.68
C GLY A 195 0.11 -9.59 -10.09
N VAL A 196 0.96 -8.59 -10.27
CA VAL A 196 1.23 -7.94 -11.56
C VAL A 196 2.69 -8.09 -12.01
N GLU A 197 3.43 -9.05 -11.44
CA GLU A 197 4.81 -9.36 -11.78
C GLU A 197 4.92 -10.61 -12.66
N HIS A 198 6.00 -10.71 -13.42
CA HIS A 198 6.47 -11.96 -14.01
C HIS A 198 7.66 -12.55 -13.24
N GLY A 199 8.28 -11.79 -12.37
CA GLY A 199 9.31 -12.17 -11.42
C GLY A 199 9.49 -11.09 -10.37
N PRO A 200 10.13 -11.37 -9.21
CA PRO A 200 10.28 -10.40 -8.14
C PRO A 200 10.88 -9.06 -8.61
N GLY A 201 10.15 -7.95 -8.39
CA GLY A 201 10.56 -6.61 -8.79
C GLY A 201 10.53 -6.34 -10.29
N ARG A 202 9.88 -7.18 -11.11
CA ARG A 202 9.73 -6.99 -12.56
C ARG A 202 8.26 -7.06 -12.95
N LYS A 203 7.71 -5.95 -13.42
CA LYS A 203 6.30 -5.84 -13.77
C LYS A 203 6.01 -6.52 -15.11
N HIS A 204 4.80 -7.07 -15.22
CA HIS A 204 4.27 -7.64 -16.46
C HIS A 204 3.24 -6.66 -17.03
N GLU A 205 3.53 -6.08 -18.18
CA GLU A 205 2.74 -5.01 -18.79
C GLU A 205 1.24 -5.33 -18.86
N ALA A 206 0.88 -6.46 -19.46
CA ALA A 206 -0.53 -6.84 -19.61
C ALA A 206 -1.24 -7.04 -18.27
N LYS A 207 -0.53 -7.54 -17.22
CA LYS A 207 -1.12 -7.68 -15.88
C LYS A 207 -1.33 -6.34 -15.20
N VAL A 208 -0.38 -5.40 -15.32
CA VAL A 208 -0.54 -4.06 -14.75
C VAL A 208 -1.73 -3.35 -15.39
N GLN A 209 -1.81 -3.37 -16.73
CA GLN A 209 -2.92 -2.76 -17.45
C GLN A 209 -4.27 -3.39 -17.10
N ALA A 210 -4.33 -4.73 -17.06
CA ALA A 210 -5.55 -5.45 -16.69
C ALA A 210 -5.98 -5.17 -15.24
N PHE A 211 -5.03 -5.06 -14.30
CA PHE A 211 -5.30 -4.72 -12.91
C PHE A 211 -5.93 -3.33 -12.78
N VAL A 212 -5.28 -2.31 -13.34
CA VAL A 212 -5.78 -0.93 -13.27
C VAL A 212 -7.15 -0.81 -13.94
N ASN A 213 -7.34 -1.45 -15.10
CA ASN A 213 -8.64 -1.47 -15.78
C ASN A 213 -9.73 -2.14 -14.94
N ALA A 214 -9.44 -3.27 -14.29
CA ALA A 214 -10.39 -3.96 -13.43
C ALA A 214 -10.83 -3.11 -12.23
N VAL A 215 -9.88 -2.38 -11.59
CA VAL A 215 -10.19 -1.44 -10.49
C VAL A 215 -11.09 -0.31 -10.98
N ARG A 216 -10.77 0.30 -12.13
CA ARG A 216 -11.56 1.40 -12.69
C ARG A 216 -12.98 0.97 -13.02
N THR A 217 -13.14 -0.16 -13.69
CA THR A 217 -14.46 -0.70 -14.07
C THR A 217 -15.33 -0.99 -12.84
N ALA A 218 -14.76 -1.63 -11.80
CA ALA A 218 -15.47 -1.90 -10.55
C ALA A 218 -15.93 -0.60 -9.86
N SER A 219 -15.08 0.43 -9.80
CA SER A 219 -15.41 1.73 -9.20
C SER A 219 -16.54 2.47 -9.92
N PHE A 220 -16.63 2.39 -11.25
CA PHE A 220 -17.71 3.02 -12.02
C PHE A 220 -19.07 2.37 -11.78
N SER A 221 -19.11 1.06 -11.58
CA SER A 221 -20.34 0.31 -11.32
C SER A 221 -21.02 0.71 -9.99
N GLU A 222 -20.26 1.19 -9.02
CA GLU A 222 -20.76 1.68 -7.73
C GLU A 222 -21.36 3.09 -7.83
N THR A 223 -20.77 3.97 -8.65
CA THR A 223 -21.25 5.35 -8.83
C THR A 223 -22.63 5.39 -9.52
N LEU A 224 -23.00 4.38 -10.31
CA LEU A 224 -24.28 4.28 -11.00
C LEU A 224 -25.41 3.71 -10.13
N LYS A 225 -25.13 3.23 -8.92
CA LYS A 225 -26.10 2.66 -7.97
C LYS A 225 -26.51 3.64 -6.86
N GLN A 226 -25.94 4.82 -6.79
CA GLN A 226 -26.29 5.93 -5.92
C GLN A 226 -27.14 6.97 -6.67
#